data_4b670200042decc189a31d12056eaf27
#
_entry.id   4b670200042decc189a31d12056eaf27
#
_cell.length_a   1.000
_cell.length_b   1.000
_cell.length_c   1.000
_cell.angle_alpha   90.00
_cell.angle_beta   90.00
_cell.angle_gamma   90.00
#
_symmetry.space_group_name_H-M   'P 1'
#
loop_
_entity.id
_entity.type
_entity.pdbx_description
1 polymer ?
#
loop_
_entity_poly.entity_id
_entity_poly.type
_entity_poly.pdbx_seq_one_letter_code
_entity_poly.pdbx_strand_id
1 'polypeptide(L)'
;MHDLVNSTELLKWYDCHARELPWRVSPSARSAWLLPDPYRIWLSEIMLQQTTVAAVKAYFLKFTALWPTVVDLAAAEDADVMAAWAGLGYYARARNLLKCARVIVAEHGGTFPADRAALQNLPGIGPYTSAAIAAIAFDHAETVVDGNVERVMARLFDLHAPLPKSKGALTACAASLTPEARPGDYAQAVMDLGATICTPKSPRCGLCPVSYTHLTLPTKA
;
A
#
# COMPACT_ATOMS: atom_id res chain seq x y z
N MET A 1 16.35 -17.67 -16.87
CA MET A 1 15.90 -16.61 -17.79
C MET A 1 14.39 -16.57 -17.64
N HIS A 2 13.90 -15.70 -16.74
CA HIS A 2 12.47 -15.56 -16.43
C HIS A 2 11.97 -14.24 -17.04
N ASP A 3 11.74 -14.24 -18.34
CA ASP A 3 11.02 -13.15 -19.06
C ASP A 3 9.52 -13.19 -18.76
N LEU A 4 9.08 -13.46 -17.52
CA LEU A 4 7.82 -14.17 -17.39
C LEU A 4 6.75 -13.48 -16.55
N VAL A 5 7.02 -12.39 -15.88
CA VAL A 5 5.94 -11.63 -15.25
C VAL A 5 5.93 -10.24 -15.84
N ASN A 6 5.16 -10.09 -16.89
CA ASN A 6 4.97 -8.79 -17.50
C ASN A 6 4.04 -7.95 -16.58
N SER A 7 4.61 -6.97 -15.89
CA SER A 7 3.86 -5.98 -15.12
C SER A 7 2.71 -5.36 -15.92
N THR A 8 2.85 -5.32 -17.24
CA THR A 8 1.85 -4.81 -18.19
C THR A 8 0.53 -5.57 -18.11
N GLU A 9 0.55 -6.91 -18.04
CA GLU A 9 -0.70 -7.69 -17.99
C GLU A 9 -1.43 -7.50 -16.64
N LEU A 10 -0.67 -7.39 -15.55
CA LEU A 10 -1.26 -7.09 -14.25
C LEU A 10 -1.84 -5.68 -14.22
N LEU A 11 -1.16 -4.70 -14.81
CA LEU A 11 -1.66 -3.33 -14.92
C LEU A 11 -2.92 -3.24 -15.79
N LYS A 12 -3.00 -3.95 -16.92
CA LYS A 12 -4.22 -4.05 -17.73
C LYS A 12 -5.39 -4.62 -16.92
N TRP A 13 -5.13 -5.67 -16.14
CA TRP A 13 -6.14 -6.22 -15.25
C TRP A 13 -6.56 -5.20 -14.19
N TYR A 14 -5.62 -4.49 -13.58
CA TYR A 14 -5.87 -3.47 -12.58
C TYR A 14 -6.71 -2.32 -13.12
N ASP A 15 -6.48 -1.89 -14.36
CA ASP A 15 -7.25 -0.83 -15.01
C ASP A 15 -8.76 -1.12 -15.04
N CYS A 16 -9.14 -2.41 -15.09
CA CYS A 16 -10.54 -2.83 -15.12
C CYS A 16 -11.09 -3.33 -13.78
N HIS A 17 -10.20 -3.72 -12.84
CA HIS A 17 -10.59 -4.46 -11.63
C HIS A 17 -10.08 -3.83 -10.33
N ALA A 18 -9.51 -2.63 -10.39
CA ALA A 18 -9.03 -1.92 -9.20
C ALA A 18 -10.15 -1.81 -8.15
N ARG A 19 -9.82 -2.12 -6.89
CA ARG A 19 -10.78 -1.96 -5.79
C ARG A 19 -11.08 -0.48 -5.56
N GLU A 20 -12.36 -0.15 -5.47
CA GLU A 20 -12.81 1.18 -5.08
C GLU A 20 -12.66 1.37 -3.56
N LEU A 21 -11.69 2.19 -3.18
CA LEU A 21 -11.40 2.52 -1.79
C LEU A 21 -11.34 4.04 -1.62
N PRO A 22 -11.84 4.60 -0.49
CA PRO A 22 -11.94 6.05 -0.30
C PRO A 22 -10.63 6.82 -0.40
N TRP A 23 -9.51 6.14 -0.21
CA TRP A 23 -8.15 6.70 -0.27
C TRP A 23 -7.45 6.49 -1.61
N ARG A 24 -8.10 5.83 -2.57
CA ARG A 24 -7.52 5.55 -3.89
C ARG A 24 -8.06 6.50 -4.96
N VAL A 25 -7.20 6.84 -5.87
CA VAL A 25 -7.55 7.40 -7.18
C VAL A 25 -7.68 6.25 -8.15
N SER A 26 -8.78 6.17 -8.90
CA SER A 26 -8.98 5.10 -9.88
C SER A 26 -7.96 5.20 -11.05
N PRO A 27 -7.62 4.08 -11.71
CA PRO A 27 -6.73 4.12 -12.86
C PRO A 27 -7.20 5.07 -13.96
N SER A 28 -8.52 5.15 -14.22
CA SER A 28 -9.11 6.08 -15.18
C SER A 28 -8.93 7.54 -14.79
N ALA A 29 -9.08 7.86 -13.50
CA ALA A 29 -8.85 9.21 -12.99
C ALA A 29 -7.36 9.59 -13.02
N ARG A 30 -6.45 8.65 -12.73
CA ARG A 30 -5.01 8.87 -12.89
C ARG A 30 -4.63 9.13 -14.35
N SER A 31 -5.23 8.42 -15.28
CA SER A 31 -5.04 8.67 -16.71
C SER A 31 -5.52 10.06 -17.14
N ALA A 32 -6.45 10.66 -16.37
CA ALA A 32 -6.89 12.04 -16.51
C ALA A 32 -6.06 13.03 -15.65
N TRP A 33 -4.85 12.66 -15.23
CA TRP A 33 -3.88 13.45 -14.43
C TRP A 33 -4.34 13.80 -13.02
N LEU A 34 -5.32 13.10 -12.45
CA LEU A 34 -5.65 13.22 -11.04
C LEU A 34 -4.62 12.44 -10.20
N LEU A 35 -3.73 13.16 -9.53
CA LEU A 35 -2.73 12.56 -8.66
C LEU A 35 -3.33 12.19 -7.30
N PRO A 36 -2.88 11.07 -6.69
CA PRO A 36 -3.24 10.74 -5.32
C PRO A 36 -2.69 11.78 -4.34
N ASP A 37 -3.51 12.18 -3.38
CA ASP A 37 -3.11 13.08 -2.30
C ASP A 37 -2.21 12.31 -1.29
N PRO A 38 -0.96 12.73 -1.08
CA PRO A 38 -0.03 12.09 -0.13
C PRO A 38 -0.58 11.99 1.30
N TYR A 39 -1.34 13.00 1.75
CA TYR A 39 -2.00 12.98 3.06
C TYR A 39 -3.01 11.83 3.16
N ARG A 40 -3.84 11.64 2.15
CA ARG A 40 -4.85 10.56 2.12
C ARG A 40 -4.20 9.18 2.03
N ILE A 41 -3.13 9.05 1.25
CA ILE A 41 -2.37 7.79 1.15
C ILE A 41 -1.74 7.46 2.51
N TRP A 42 -0.98 8.40 3.09
CA TRP A 42 -0.34 8.21 4.39
C TRP A 42 -1.35 7.85 5.50
N LEU A 43 -2.45 8.60 5.60
CA LEU A 43 -3.49 8.37 6.60
C LEU A 43 -4.05 6.94 6.50
N SER A 44 -4.35 6.49 5.27
CA SER A 44 -4.85 5.13 5.03
C SER A 44 -3.83 4.06 5.39
N GLU A 45 -2.56 4.25 5.04
CA GLU A 45 -1.48 3.30 5.34
C GLU A 45 -1.27 3.14 6.85
N ILE A 46 -1.33 4.23 7.62
CA ILE A 46 -1.25 4.16 9.08
C ILE A 46 -2.49 3.46 9.68
N MET A 47 -3.69 3.75 9.19
CA MET A 47 -4.92 3.12 9.67
C MET A 47 -5.00 1.63 9.35
N LEU A 48 -4.46 1.21 8.20
CA LEU A 48 -4.46 -0.18 7.74
C LEU A 48 -3.45 -1.07 8.47
N GLN A 49 -2.49 -0.50 9.21
CA GLN A 49 -1.57 -1.30 10.01
C GLN A 49 -2.35 -2.18 11.00
N GLN A 50 -2.27 -3.52 10.84
CA GLN A 50 -2.94 -4.51 11.68
C GLN A 50 -4.47 -4.34 11.78
N THR A 51 -5.10 -3.74 10.76
CA THR A 51 -6.54 -3.48 10.72
C THR A 51 -7.09 -3.81 9.33
N THR A 52 -8.34 -4.26 9.26
CA THR A 52 -8.98 -4.63 8.00
C THR A 52 -9.48 -3.40 7.22
N VAL A 53 -9.52 -3.51 5.89
CA VAL A 53 -10.11 -2.49 5.00
C VAL A 53 -11.53 -2.13 5.40
N ALA A 54 -12.35 -3.11 5.77
CA ALA A 54 -13.74 -2.90 6.16
C ALA A 54 -13.86 -1.99 7.40
N ALA A 55 -13.01 -2.22 8.42
CA ALA A 55 -12.99 -1.39 9.62
C ALA A 55 -12.46 0.03 9.32
N VAL A 56 -11.43 0.15 8.49
CA VAL A 56 -10.77 1.44 8.22
C VAL A 56 -11.64 2.41 7.43
N LYS A 57 -12.49 1.94 6.51
CA LYS A 57 -13.28 2.82 5.63
C LYS A 57 -14.04 3.92 6.38
N ALA A 58 -14.77 3.57 7.43
CA ALA A 58 -15.56 4.54 8.19
C ALA A 58 -14.67 5.54 8.95
N TYR A 59 -13.57 5.08 9.53
CA TYR A 59 -12.61 5.95 10.23
C TYR A 59 -11.90 6.91 9.27
N PHE A 60 -11.50 6.42 8.11
CA PHE A 60 -10.86 7.25 7.09
C PHE A 60 -11.78 8.39 6.64
N LEU A 61 -13.04 8.10 6.33
CA LEU A 61 -14.03 9.10 5.95
C LEU A 61 -14.28 10.10 7.09
N LYS A 62 -14.39 9.63 8.33
CA LYS A 62 -14.51 10.47 9.52
C LYS A 62 -13.31 11.42 9.68
N PHE A 63 -12.09 10.90 9.59
CA PHE A 63 -10.87 11.69 9.74
C PHE A 63 -10.72 12.74 8.64
N THR A 64 -10.96 12.38 7.39
CA THR A 64 -10.87 13.32 6.26
C THR A 64 -11.99 14.35 6.24
N ALA A 65 -13.11 14.10 6.92
CA ALA A 65 -14.17 15.10 7.15
C ALA A 65 -13.81 16.06 8.29
N LEU A 66 -13.22 15.56 9.39
CA LEU A 66 -12.82 16.39 10.52
C LEU A 66 -11.55 17.20 10.23
N TRP A 67 -10.59 16.58 9.57
CA TRP A 67 -9.27 17.14 9.26
C TRP A 67 -8.96 16.90 7.78
N PRO A 68 -9.42 17.76 6.87
CA PRO A 68 -9.28 17.58 5.42
C PRO A 68 -7.83 17.57 4.93
N THR A 69 -6.93 18.26 5.63
CA THR A 69 -5.51 18.38 5.30
C THR A 69 -4.62 17.95 6.47
N VAL A 70 -3.32 17.73 6.18
CA VAL A 70 -2.33 17.46 7.23
C VAL A 70 -2.16 18.64 8.19
N VAL A 71 -2.41 19.87 7.72
CA VAL A 71 -2.34 21.10 8.52
C VAL A 71 -3.49 21.12 9.54
N ASP A 72 -4.71 20.78 9.11
CA ASP A 72 -5.86 20.69 10.01
C ASP A 72 -5.63 19.60 11.07
N LEU A 73 -5.10 18.44 10.67
CA LEU A 73 -4.78 17.37 11.62
C LEU A 73 -3.68 17.78 12.61
N ALA A 74 -2.65 18.47 12.15
CA ALA A 74 -1.55 18.94 13.02
C ALA A 74 -2.03 19.93 14.09
N ALA A 75 -3.02 20.77 13.74
CA ALA A 75 -3.64 21.74 14.65
C ALA A 75 -4.66 21.12 15.61
N ALA A 76 -5.04 19.87 15.43
CA ALA A 76 -6.04 19.19 16.25
C ALA A 76 -5.53 18.96 17.70
N GLU A 77 -6.47 19.03 18.64
CA GLU A 77 -6.21 18.65 20.02
C GLU A 77 -6.00 17.13 20.16
N ASP A 78 -5.04 16.72 20.96
CA ASP A 78 -4.71 15.31 21.19
C ASP A 78 -5.95 14.50 21.62
N ALA A 79 -6.80 15.08 22.50
CA ALA A 79 -8.00 14.44 22.99
C ALA A 79 -9.00 14.14 21.87
N ASP A 80 -9.19 15.06 20.93
CA ASP A 80 -10.11 14.91 19.80
C ASP A 80 -9.66 13.82 18.84
N VAL A 81 -8.36 13.78 18.53
CA VAL A 81 -7.77 12.74 17.69
C VAL A 81 -7.90 11.37 18.35
N MET A 82 -7.62 11.26 19.65
CA MET A 82 -7.79 10.01 20.41
C MET A 82 -9.26 9.57 20.46
N ALA A 83 -10.20 10.49 20.67
CA ALA A 83 -11.63 10.22 20.66
C ALA A 83 -12.12 9.78 19.25
N ALA A 84 -11.64 10.42 18.19
CA ALA A 84 -11.95 10.03 16.83
C ALA A 84 -11.41 8.65 16.44
N TRP A 85 -10.24 8.26 17.02
CA TRP A 85 -9.58 6.96 16.81
C TRP A 85 -10.19 5.81 17.62
N ALA A 86 -11.01 6.12 18.63
CA ALA A 86 -11.54 5.12 19.56
C ALA A 86 -12.25 3.98 18.80
N GLY A 87 -11.89 2.73 19.14
CA GLY A 87 -12.38 1.52 18.47
C GLY A 87 -11.47 0.94 17.37
N LEU A 88 -10.52 1.71 16.84
CA LEU A 88 -9.57 1.22 15.82
C LEU A 88 -8.40 0.44 16.46
N GLY A 89 -8.17 0.61 17.76
CA GLY A 89 -7.11 -0.06 18.51
C GLY A 89 -5.70 0.48 18.25
N TYR A 90 -4.72 -0.09 18.96
CA TYR A 90 -3.30 0.26 18.81
C TYR A 90 -3.05 1.78 18.83
N TYR A 91 -3.42 2.44 19.90
CA TYR A 91 -3.38 3.91 20.07
C TYR A 91 -2.00 4.56 19.87
N ALA A 92 -0.93 3.79 19.93
CA ALA A 92 0.40 4.28 19.56
C ALA A 92 0.44 4.79 18.10
N ARG A 93 -0.37 4.20 17.20
CA ARG A 93 -0.49 4.68 15.81
C ARG A 93 -1.12 6.08 15.76
N ALA A 94 -2.17 6.33 16.51
CA ALA A 94 -2.82 7.65 16.57
C ALA A 94 -1.88 8.72 17.14
N ARG A 95 -1.12 8.39 18.19
CA ARG A 95 -0.11 9.32 18.73
C ARG A 95 1.00 9.62 17.72
N ASN A 96 1.50 8.60 17.03
CA ASN A 96 2.52 8.80 15.98
C ASN A 96 1.96 9.54 14.77
N LEU A 97 0.69 9.29 14.39
CA LEU A 97 0.00 10.02 13.34
C LEU A 97 -0.01 11.52 13.63
N LEU A 98 -0.48 11.92 14.80
CA LEU A 98 -0.54 13.33 15.19
C LEU A 98 0.86 13.95 15.31
N LYS A 99 1.81 13.23 15.90
CA LYS A 99 3.21 13.68 15.96
C LYS A 99 3.80 13.87 14.56
N CYS A 100 3.54 12.94 13.63
CA CYS A 100 4.00 13.03 12.25
C CYS A 100 3.39 14.24 11.53
N ALA A 101 2.07 14.46 11.67
CA ALA A 101 1.41 15.63 11.08
C ALA A 101 2.06 16.94 11.54
N ARG A 102 2.35 17.07 12.83
CA ARG A 102 3.02 18.25 13.41
C ARG A 102 4.44 18.45 12.88
N VAL A 103 5.21 17.36 12.71
CA VAL A 103 6.55 17.40 12.10
C VAL A 103 6.45 17.85 10.63
N ILE A 104 5.51 17.30 9.85
CA ILE A 104 5.31 17.69 8.44
C ILE A 104 5.00 19.20 8.34
N VAL A 105 4.17 19.73 9.23
CA VAL A 105 3.87 21.17 9.22
C VAL A 105 5.10 22.01 9.65
N ALA A 106 5.77 21.62 10.73
CA ALA A 106 6.86 22.39 11.30
C ALA A 106 8.14 22.37 10.45
N GLU A 107 8.49 21.22 9.87
CA GLU A 107 9.77 20.99 9.20
C GLU A 107 9.65 20.95 7.67
N HIS A 108 8.45 20.66 7.14
CA HIS A 108 8.20 20.54 5.69
C HIS A 108 7.11 21.48 5.18
N GLY A 109 6.68 22.47 5.97
CA GLY A 109 5.69 23.49 5.55
C GLY A 109 4.33 22.91 5.17
N GLY A 110 3.93 21.76 5.75
CA GLY A 110 2.66 21.10 5.44
C GLY A 110 2.67 20.25 4.16
N THR A 111 3.83 20.02 3.55
CA THR A 111 3.99 19.23 2.34
C THR A 111 4.76 17.93 2.63
N PHE A 112 4.23 16.79 2.18
CA PHE A 112 4.95 15.52 2.32
C PHE A 112 6.20 15.50 1.45
N PRO A 113 7.37 15.08 1.97
CA PRO A 113 8.54 14.83 1.13
C PRO A 113 8.26 13.67 0.17
N ALA A 114 8.73 13.79 -1.07
CA ALA A 114 8.58 12.74 -2.07
C ALA A 114 9.66 11.64 -1.92
N ASP A 115 10.82 11.98 -1.38
CA ASP A 115 11.93 11.07 -1.17
C ASP A 115 11.64 10.06 -0.06
N ARG A 116 11.87 8.77 -0.36
CA ARG A 116 11.63 7.67 0.57
C ARG A 116 12.44 7.77 1.86
N ALA A 117 13.69 8.19 1.79
CA ALA A 117 14.55 8.31 2.98
C ALA A 117 14.05 9.44 3.89
N ALA A 118 13.62 10.57 3.32
CA ALA A 118 12.99 11.66 4.06
C ALA A 118 11.67 11.22 4.71
N LEU A 119 10.82 10.49 3.97
CA LEU A 119 9.60 9.90 4.51
C LEU A 119 9.87 8.96 5.70
N GLN A 120 10.92 8.15 5.62
CA GLN A 120 11.25 7.16 6.65
C GLN A 120 11.76 7.81 7.95
N ASN A 121 12.21 9.05 7.92
CA ASN A 121 12.59 9.80 9.11
C ASN A 121 11.38 10.38 9.88
N LEU A 122 10.20 10.36 9.29
CA LEU A 122 8.98 10.87 9.93
C LEU A 122 8.44 9.89 11.00
N PRO A 123 7.85 10.41 12.10
CA PRO A 123 7.33 9.59 13.18
C PRO A 123 6.30 8.55 12.73
N GLY A 124 6.54 7.27 13.02
CA GLY A 124 5.62 6.19 12.71
C GLY A 124 5.63 5.71 11.26
N ILE A 125 6.50 6.27 10.43
CA ILE A 125 6.70 5.82 9.04
C ILE A 125 7.90 4.88 8.98
N GLY A 126 7.62 3.60 8.77
CA GLY A 126 8.63 2.56 8.59
C GLY A 126 8.98 2.31 7.12
N PRO A 127 9.87 1.31 6.86
CA PRO A 127 10.32 0.98 5.51
C PRO A 127 9.18 0.64 4.53
N TYR A 128 8.14 -0.03 4.99
CA TYR A 128 6.95 -0.33 4.19
C TYR A 128 6.15 0.93 3.85
N THR A 129 5.79 1.71 4.88
CA THR A 129 4.93 2.88 4.71
C THR A 129 5.61 3.96 3.85
N SER A 130 6.93 4.17 4.02
CA SER A 130 7.69 5.09 3.18
C SER A 130 7.69 4.67 1.71
N ALA A 131 7.90 3.38 1.41
CA ALA A 131 7.84 2.86 0.06
C ALA A 131 6.44 2.97 -0.55
N ALA A 132 5.39 2.67 0.24
CA ALA A 132 4.00 2.78 -0.22
C ALA A 132 3.63 4.23 -0.57
N ILE A 133 3.99 5.20 0.28
CA ILE A 133 3.74 6.62 0.00
C ILE A 133 4.52 7.07 -1.23
N ALA A 134 5.82 6.76 -1.32
CA ALA A 134 6.67 7.16 -2.45
C ALA A 134 6.15 6.58 -3.77
N ALA A 135 5.74 5.30 -3.79
CA ALA A 135 5.20 4.68 -4.98
C ALA A 135 3.81 5.21 -5.35
N ILE A 136 2.87 5.25 -4.41
CA ILE A 136 1.46 5.50 -4.70
C ILE A 136 1.18 6.99 -4.91
N ALA A 137 1.75 7.86 -4.06
CA ALA A 137 1.48 9.29 -4.12
C ALA A 137 2.41 10.05 -5.08
N PHE A 138 3.66 9.59 -5.25
CA PHE A 138 4.67 10.30 -6.03
C PHE A 138 5.15 9.54 -7.26
N ASP A 139 4.63 8.33 -7.49
CA ASP A 139 4.94 7.48 -8.64
C ASP A 139 6.44 7.13 -8.77
N HIS A 140 7.14 7.05 -7.62
CA HIS A 140 8.52 6.60 -7.57
C HIS A 140 8.58 5.07 -7.68
N ALA A 141 9.57 4.53 -8.40
CA ALA A 141 9.76 3.09 -8.59
C ALA A 141 10.23 2.39 -7.32
N GLU A 142 9.40 2.43 -6.28
CA GLU A 142 9.67 1.82 -4.99
C GLU A 142 8.95 0.49 -4.82
N THR A 143 9.67 -0.49 -4.31
CA THR A 143 9.13 -1.83 -4.06
C THR A 143 8.30 -1.85 -2.78
N VAL A 144 7.01 -2.10 -2.93
CA VAL A 144 6.06 -2.16 -1.81
C VAL A 144 5.72 -3.61 -1.51
N VAL A 145 6.02 -4.08 -0.29
CA VAL A 145 5.84 -5.49 0.11
C VAL A 145 5.04 -5.58 1.39
N ASP A 146 3.73 -5.85 1.25
CA ASP A 146 2.83 -6.23 2.35
C ASP A 146 2.62 -7.75 2.38
N GLY A 147 1.83 -8.25 3.33
CA GLY A 147 1.53 -9.68 3.44
C GLY A 147 0.80 -10.28 2.21
N ASN A 148 0.10 -9.47 1.41
CA ASN A 148 -0.48 -9.91 0.14
C ASN A 148 0.61 -10.09 -0.91
N VAL A 149 1.50 -9.12 -1.03
CA VAL A 149 2.64 -9.15 -1.95
C VAL A 149 3.58 -10.29 -1.58
N GLU A 150 3.93 -10.48 -0.29
CA GLU A 150 4.74 -11.61 0.18
C GLU A 150 4.15 -12.94 -0.28
N ARG A 151 2.84 -13.14 -0.13
CA ARG A 151 2.14 -14.37 -0.55
C ARG A 151 2.12 -14.54 -2.06
N VAL A 152 1.87 -13.47 -2.81
CA VAL A 152 1.90 -13.52 -4.28
C VAL A 152 3.30 -13.88 -4.76
N MET A 153 4.35 -13.23 -4.25
CA MET A 153 5.74 -13.50 -4.62
C MET A 153 6.16 -14.92 -4.24
N ALA A 154 5.80 -15.39 -3.03
CA ALA A 154 6.11 -16.75 -2.60
C ALA A 154 5.55 -17.79 -3.57
N ARG A 155 4.32 -17.63 -4.04
CA ARG A 155 3.69 -18.54 -5.00
C ARG A 155 4.23 -18.40 -6.42
N LEU A 156 4.49 -17.17 -6.85
CA LEU A 156 4.98 -16.88 -8.19
C LEU A 156 6.39 -17.45 -8.42
N PHE A 157 7.26 -17.35 -7.40
CA PHE A 157 8.65 -17.80 -7.46
C PHE A 157 8.89 -19.13 -6.74
N ASP A 158 7.83 -19.84 -6.33
CA ASP A 158 7.90 -21.14 -5.63
C ASP A 158 8.83 -21.13 -4.40
N LEU A 159 8.73 -20.06 -3.59
CA LEU A 159 9.56 -19.89 -2.40
C LEU A 159 8.90 -20.53 -1.18
N HIS A 160 9.51 -21.60 -0.66
CA HIS A 160 8.98 -22.41 0.46
C HIS A 160 9.56 -22.03 1.83
N ALA A 161 10.62 -21.21 1.88
CA ALA A 161 11.22 -20.82 3.15
C ALA A 161 10.22 -20.00 4.00
N PRO A 162 10.07 -20.33 5.29
CA PRO A 162 9.10 -19.63 6.14
C PRO A 162 9.57 -18.21 6.47
N LEU A 163 8.60 -17.33 6.76
CA LEU A 163 8.87 -16.03 7.36
C LEU A 163 9.44 -16.21 8.80
N PRO A 164 10.34 -15.35 9.26
CA PRO A 164 10.87 -14.16 8.57
C PRO A 164 12.07 -14.43 7.64
N LYS A 165 12.58 -15.68 7.56
CA LYS A 165 13.80 -16.02 6.81
C LYS A 165 13.71 -15.70 5.32
N SER A 166 12.53 -15.87 4.72
CA SER A 166 12.28 -15.61 3.29
C SER A 166 12.07 -14.13 2.95
N LYS A 167 11.95 -13.23 3.93
CA LYS A 167 11.55 -11.84 3.68
C LYS A 167 12.47 -11.10 2.70
N GLY A 168 13.79 -11.29 2.83
CA GLY A 168 14.75 -10.67 1.91
C GLY A 168 14.59 -11.19 0.47
N ALA A 169 14.42 -12.50 0.30
CA ALA A 169 14.20 -13.11 -1.00
C ALA A 169 12.89 -12.66 -1.64
N LEU A 170 11.80 -12.61 -0.86
CA LEU A 170 10.51 -12.11 -1.33
C LEU A 170 10.57 -10.64 -1.76
N THR A 171 11.29 -9.81 -1.01
CA THR A 171 11.51 -8.40 -1.37
C THR A 171 12.34 -8.29 -2.66
N ALA A 172 13.37 -9.09 -2.83
CA ALA A 172 14.18 -9.11 -4.05
C ALA A 172 13.34 -9.55 -5.27
N CYS A 173 12.49 -10.57 -5.12
CA CYS A 173 11.55 -10.99 -6.16
C CYS A 173 10.57 -9.87 -6.52
N ALA A 174 9.98 -9.20 -5.53
CA ALA A 174 9.08 -8.08 -5.76
C ALA A 174 9.80 -6.91 -6.47
N ALA A 175 11.05 -6.62 -6.08
CA ALA A 175 11.87 -5.58 -6.70
C ALA A 175 12.14 -5.86 -8.19
N SER A 176 12.42 -7.12 -8.55
CA SER A 176 12.67 -7.50 -9.94
C SER A 176 11.46 -7.33 -10.87
N LEU A 177 10.27 -7.19 -10.30
CA LEU A 177 9.01 -7.02 -11.03
C LEU A 177 8.43 -5.61 -10.93
N THR A 178 8.99 -4.76 -10.08
CA THR A 178 8.52 -3.37 -9.92
C THR A 178 8.88 -2.56 -11.15
N PRO A 179 7.90 -2.05 -11.92
CA PRO A 179 8.17 -1.30 -13.14
C PRO A 179 8.52 0.15 -12.84
N GLU A 180 9.26 0.79 -13.76
CA GLU A 180 9.52 2.23 -13.73
C GLU A 180 8.26 3.06 -14.08
N ALA A 181 7.40 2.52 -14.93
CA ALA A 181 6.15 3.19 -15.32
C ALA A 181 5.00 2.72 -14.43
N ARG A 182 4.25 3.64 -13.86
CA ARG A 182 3.07 3.37 -13.02
C ARG A 182 3.38 2.48 -11.80
N PRO A 183 4.50 2.68 -11.07
CA PRO A 183 4.87 1.81 -9.94
C PRO A 183 3.82 1.83 -8.82
N GLY A 184 3.16 2.97 -8.59
CA GLY A 184 2.09 3.09 -7.61
C GLY A 184 0.85 2.27 -7.97
N ASP A 185 0.45 2.24 -9.25
CA ASP A 185 -0.63 1.38 -9.73
C ASP A 185 -0.24 -0.10 -9.63
N TYR A 186 1.01 -0.43 -9.99
CA TYR A 186 1.51 -1.78 -9.89
C TYR A 186 1.51 -2.30 -8.43
N ALA A 187 1.98 -1.50 -7.49
CA ALA A 187 1.94 -1.86 -6.07
C ALA A 187 0.51 -2.18 -5.61
N GLN A 188 -0.45 -1.31 -5.95
CA GLN A 188 -1.86 -1.53 -5.64
C GLN A 188 -2.45 -2.73 -6.38
N ALA A 189 -2.03 -2.99 -7.63
CA ALA A 189 -2.46 -4.14 -8.41
C ALA A 189 -2.05 -5.47 -7.77
N VAL A 190 -0.80 -5.60 -7.31
CA VAL A 190 -0.33 -6.81 -6.61
C VAL A 190 -1.07 -7.01 -5.29
N MET A 191 -1.30 -5.93 -4.53
CA MET A 191 -2.11 -5.99 -3.30
C MET A 191 -3.53 -6.47 -3.59
N ASP A 192 -4.17 -5.97 -4.66
CA ASP A 192 -5.52 -6.34 -5.04
C ASP A 192 -5.58 -7.79 -5.55
N LEU A 193 -4.61 -8.21 -6.35
CA LEU A 193 -4.47 -9.61 -6.76
C LEU A 193 -4.40 -10.53 -5.53
N GLY A 194 -3.57 -10.19 -4.56
CA GLY A 194 -3.44 -10.94 -3.32
C GLY A 194 -4.73 -10.95 -2.48
N ALA A 195 -5.43 -9.83 -2.41
CA ALA A 195 -6.65 -9.70 -1.61
C ALA A 195 -7.87 -10.37 -2.25
N THR A 196 -7.94 -10.47 -3.59
CA THR A 196 -9.18 -10.89 -4.30
C THR A 196 -9.06 -12.20 -5.05
N ILE A 197 -7.90 -12.54 -5.57
CA ILE A 197 -7.66 -13.74 -6.41
C ILE A 197 -6.68 -14.70 -5.76
N CYS A 198 -5.46 -14.26 -5.46
CA CYS A 198 -4.41 -15.07 -4.84
C CYS A 198 -4.58 -15.09 -3.30
N THR A 199 -5.77 -15.41 -2.84
CA THR A 199 -6.17 -15.43 -1.43
C THR A 199 -5.43 -16.50 -0.63
N PRO A 200 -5.31 -16.36 0.73
CA PRO A 200 -4.62 -17.34 1.58
C PRO A 200 -5.21 -18.76 1.45
N LYS A 201 -6.53 -18.85 1.44
CA LYS A 201 -7.28 -20.12 1.26
C LYS A 201 -8.03 -20.09 -0.06
N SER A 202 -8.06 -21.21 -0.77
CA SER A 202 -8.81 -21.40 -2.02
C SER A 202 -8.58 -20.30 -3.06
N PRO A 203 -7.33 -20.09 -3.53
CA PRO A 203 -7.04 -19.08 -4.53
C PRO A 203 -7.76 -19.37 -5.83
N ARG A 204 -8.24 -18.32 -6.50
CA ARG A 204 -8.98 -18.41 -7.77
C ARG A 204 -8.03 -18.35 -8.97
N CYS A 205 -7.15 -19.36 -9.09
CA CYS A 205 -6.09 -19.38 -10.12
C CYS A 205 -6.63 -19.32 -11.55
N GLY A 206 -7.80 -19.88 -11.83
CA GLY A 206 -8.44 -19.78 -13.15
C GLY A 206 -8.85 -18.39 -13.60
N LEU A 207 -8.90 -17.42 -12.65
CA LEU A 207 -9.17 -15.99 -12.92
C LEU A 207 -7.91 -15.12 -12.82
N CYS A 208 -6.76 -15.74 -12.54
CA CYS A 208 -5.51 -14.99 -12.32
C CYS A 208 -4.96 -14.44 -13.63
N PRO A 209 -4.76 -13.10 -13.76
CA PRO A 209 -4.27 -12.48 -14.98
C PRO A 209 -2.84 -12.89 -15.33
N VAL A 210 -2.10 -13.43 -14.36
CA VAL A 210 -0.70 -13.86 -14.50
C VAL A 210 -0.54 -15.37 -14.26
N SER A 211 -1.59 -16.16 -14.42
CA SER A 211 -1.57 -17.61 -14.17
C SER A 211 -0.58 -18.37 -15.04
N TYR A 212 -0.39 -17.92 -16.29
CA TYR A 212 0.52 -18.53 -17.25
C TYR A 212 2.00 -18.50 -16.84
N THR A 213 2.35 -17.68 -15.83
CA THR A 213 3.73 -17.53 -15.38
C THR A 213 4.19 -18.62 -14.38
N HIS A 214 3.24 -19.32 -13.73
CA HIS A 214 3.56 -20.27 -12.66
C HIS A 214 2.65 -21.49 -12.57
N LEU A 215 1.51 -21.54 -13.27
CA LEU A 215 0.61 -22.70 -13.27
C LEU A 215 1.13 -23.90 -14.10
N THR A 216 2.23 -23.73 -14.79
CA THR A 216 2.91 -24.83 -15.49
C THR A 216 3.82 -25.66 -14.58
N LEU A 217 4.05 -25.22 -13.35
CA LEU A 217 4.79 -25.99 -12.35
C LEU A 217 3.89 -27.11 -11.82
N PRO A 218 4.37 -28.37 -11.70
CA PRO A 218 3.58 -29.45 -11.14
C PRO A 218 3.18 -29.07 -9.72
N THR A 219 1.89 -28.85 -9.50
CA THR A 219 1.32 -28.76 -8.15
C THR A 219 1.51 -30.11 -7.51
N LYS A 220 2.59 -30.29 -6.76
CA LYS A 220 2.63 -31.38 -5.80
C LYS A 220 1.55 -31.10 -4.76
N ALA A 221 0.56 -31.98 -4.75
CA ALA A 221 -0.50 -32.06 -3.76
C ALA A 221 0.06 -32.16 -2.33
#